data_50b44b9b3511aae2cc6824ce27238caf
#
_entry.id   50b44b9b3511aae2cc6824ce27238caf
#
_cell.length_a   1.000
_cell.length_b   1.000
_cell.length_c   1.000
_cell.angle_alpha   90.00
_cell.angle_beta   90.00
_cell.angle_gamma   90.00
#
_symmetry.space_group_name_H-M   'P 1'
#
loop_
_entity.id
_entity.type
_entity.pdbx_description
1 polymer ?
#
loop_
_entity_poly.entity_id
_entity_poly.type
_entity_poly.pdbx_seq_one_letter_code
_entity_poly.pdbx_strand_id
1 'polypeptide(L)'
;MKDLLMQNENLITGPSLNSQIDNPKILIILLHGWGSNGDDLIQLAPLFSKHFPDAYFISPNGPEVCPQNPFGGRQWFGLDINNDGTINLSLIHI
;
A
#
# COMPACT_ATOMS: atom_id res chain seq x y z
N MET A 1 12.13 -9.47 -13.82
CA MET A 1 11.21 -8.76 -12.91
C MET A 1 11.11 -9.43 -11.56
N LYS A 2 10.79 -10.71 -11.54
CA LYS A 2 10.70 -11.46 -10.30
C LYS A 2 12.02 -11.48 -9.54
N ASP A 3 13.12 -11.68 -10.24
CA ASP A 3 14.46 -11.74 -9.62
C ASP A 3 14.87 -10.40 -9.03
N LEU A 4 14.52 -9.30 -9.68
CA LEU A 4 14.79 -7.97 -9.16
C LEU A 4 14.06 -7.72 -7.85
N LEU A 5 12.81 -8.16 -7.76
CA LEU A 5 12.02 -8.04 -6.53
C LEU A 5 12.60 -8.92 -5.42
N MET A 6 13.08 -10.09 -5.75
CA MET A 6 13.63 -11.04 -4.78
C MET A 6 14.98 -10.62 -4.21
N GLN A 7 15.72 -9.76 -4.90
CA GLN A 7 17.04 -9.29 -4.47
C GLN A 7 16.98 -8.08 -3.54
N ASN A 8 15.82 -7.45 -3.43
CA ASN A 8 15.65 -6.25 -2.62
C ASN A 8 14.98 -6.63 -1.30
N GLU A 9 15.67 -6.38 -0.18
CA GLU A 9 15.14 -6.66 1.15
C GLU A 9 13.94 -5.79 1.50
N ASN A 10 13.80 -4.63 0.84
CA ASN A 10 12.67 -3.72 1.03
C ASN A 10 11.59 -3.99 -0.01
N LEU A 11 11.31 -5.26 -0.25
CA LEU A 11 10.32 -5.67 -1.23
C LEU A 11 8.96 -5.07 -0.92
N ILE A 12 8.24 -4.78 -1.99
CA ILE A 12 6.84 -4.44 -1.89
C ILE A 12 6.10 -5.67 -1.38
N THR A 13 5.52 -5.55 -0.20
CA THR A 13 4.71 -6.60 0.41
C THR A 13 3.27 -6.12 0.50
N GLY A 14 2.35 -7.04 0.36
CA GLY A 14 0.94 -6.72 0.49
C GLY A 14 0.09 -7.65 -0.35
N PRO A 15 -1.23 -7.62 -0.13
CA PRO A 15 -2.15 -8.46 -0.86
C PRO A 15 -2.32 -7.99 -2.30
N SER A 16 -2.80 -8.91 -3.12
CA SER A 16 -3.09 -8.65 -4.52
C SER A 16 -4.39 -9.36 -4.92
N LEU A 17 -4.96 -8.91 -6.03
CA LEU A 17 -6.10 -9.56 -6.64
C LEU A 17 -5.79 -9.72 -8.14
N ASN A 18 -5.80 -10.97 -8.61
CA ASN A 18 -5.56 -11.25 -10.01
C ASN A 18 -6.65 -10.68 -10.91
N SER A 19 -6.28 -10.44 -12.16
CA SER A 19 -7.27 -10.08 -13.17
C SER A 19 -8.26 -11.22 -13.38
N GLN A 20 -9.43 -10.89 -13.89
CA GLN A 20 -10.45 -11.89 -14.24
C GLN A 20 -10.13 -12.59 -15.55
N ILE A 21 -9.17 -12.10 -16.30
CA ILE A 21 -8.69 -12.71 -17.54
C ILE A 21 -7.23 -13.12 -17.40
N ASP A 22 -6.77 -14.03 -18.29
CA ASP A 22 -5.44 -14.63 -18.15
C ASP A 22 -4.30 -13.66 -18.36
N ASN A 23 -4.47 -12.67 -19.24
CA ASN A 23 -3.40 -11.71 -19.56
C ASN A 23 -3.82 -10.32 -19.09
N PRO A 24 -3.49 -9.95 -17.84
CA PRO A 24 -3.82 -8.61 -17.38
C PRO A 24 -3.08 -7.56 -18.18
N LYS A 25 -3.80 -6.51 -18.55
CA LYS A 25 -3.26 -5.40 -19.33
C LYS A 25 -3.11 -4.12 -18.52
N ILE A 26 -3.71 -4.10 -17.34
CA ILE A 26 -3.74 -2.94 -16.46
C ILE A 26 -3.21 -3.36 -15.10
N LEU A 27 -2.33 -2.57 -14.53
CA LEU A 27 -1.89 -2.71 -13.15
C LEU A 27 -2.46 -1.55 -12.35
N ILE A 28 -3.25 -1.86 -11.34
CA ILE A 28 -3.79 -0.87 -10.43
C ILE A 28 -3.13 -1.05 -9.07
N ILE A 29 -2.47 0.02 -8.62
CA ILE A 29 -1.78 0.03 -7.33
C ILE A 29 -2.63 0.86 -6.36
N LEU A 30 -3.03 0.24 -5.26
CA LEU A 30 -3.83 0.87 -4.22
C LEU A 30 -2.91 1.23 -3.05
N LEU A 31 -2.72 2.51 -2.84
CA LEU A 31 -1.84 3.01 -1.77
C LEU A 31 -2.70 3.43 -0.58
N HIS A 32 -2.53 2.74 0.56
CA HIS A 32 -3.30 3.03 1.76
C HIS A 32 -2.85 4.34 2.42
N GLY A 33 -3.73 4.89 3.25
CA GLY A 33 -3.42 6.06 4.05
C GLY A 33 -2.55 5.74 5.25
N TRP A 34 -2.02 6.79 5.87
CA TRP A 34 -1.21 6.70 7.08
C TRP A 34 -1.99 6.01 8.20
N GLY A 35 -1.37 4.99 8.80
CA GLY A 35 -1.99 4.22 9.88
C GLY A 35 -2.91 3.10 9.43
N SER A 36 -3.13 2.93 8.12
CA SER A 36 -3.87 1.82 7.56
C SER A 36 -2.90 0.73 7.05
N ASN A 37 -3.34 -0.12 6.16
CA ASN A 37 -2.50 -1.18 5.58
C ASN A 37 -3.10 -1.66 4.27
N GLY A 38 -2.34 -2.51 3.58
CA GLY A 38 -2.77 -3.07 2.30
C GLY A 38 -3.98 -3.98 2.42
N ASP A 39 -4.09 -4.72 3.51
CA ASP A 39 -5.22 -5.65 3.71
C ASP A 39 -6.56 -4.92 3.82
N ASP A 40 -6.55 -3.73 4.42
CA ASP A 40 -7.76 -2.90 4.47
C ASP A 40 -8.13 -2.39 3.10
N LEU A 41 -7.18 -1.88 2.36
CA LEU A 41 -7.47 -1.21 1.10
C LEU A 41 -7.77 -2.19 -0.03
N ILE A 42 -7.18 -3.39 -0.02
CA ILE A 42 -7.44 -4.38 -1.05
C ILE A 42 -8.91 -4.79 -1.11
N GLN A 43 -9.64 -4.57 -0.04
CA GLN A 43 -11.06 -4.89 0.00
C GLN A 43 -11.89 -4.09 -1.00
N LEU A 44 -11.35 -3.00 -1.53
CA LEU A 44 -11.98 -2.23 -2.59
C LEU A 44 -11.77 -2.86 -3.97
N ALA A 45 -10.75 -3.70 -4.12
CA ALA A 45 -10.39 -4.25 -5.42
C ALA A 45 -11.51 -5.05 -6.09
N PRO A 46 -12.29 -5.88 -5.39
CA PRO A 46 -13.40 -6.61 -6.04
C PRO A 46 -14.44 -5.70 -6.70
N LEU A 47 -14.67 -4.52 -6.12
CA LEU A 47 -15.60 -3.54 -6.69
C LEU A 47 -15.06 -2.99 -8.01
N PHE A 48 -13.77 -2.65 -8.05
CA PHE A 48 -13.15 -2.13 -9.26
C PHE A 48 -12.94 -3.23 -10.30
N SER A 49 -12.69 -4.46 -9.87
CA SER A 49 -12.46 -5.58 -10.76
C SER A 49 -13.65 -5.86 -11.69
N LYS A 50 -14.85 -5.57 -11.24
CA LYS A 50 -16.06 -5.70 -12.06
C LYS A 50 -16.04 -4.76 -13.26
N HIS A 51 -15.42 -3.60 -13.10
CA HIS A 51 -15.32 -2.58 -14.14
C HIS A 51 -14.05 -2.71 -14.96
N PHE A 52 -13.01 -3.34 -14.39
CA PHE A 52 -11.71 -3.51 -15.02
C PHE A 52 -11.28 -4.97 -14.94
N PRO A 53 -11.94 -5.86 -15.69
CA PRO A 53 -11.67 -7.31 -15.60
C PRO A 53 -10.27 -7.69 -16.04
N ASP A 54 -9.60 -6.84 -16.81
CA ASP A 54 -8.22 -7.04 -17.26
C ASP A 54 -7.18 -6.39 -16.35
N ALA A 55 -7.60 -5.92 -15.18
CA ALA A 55 -6.68 -5.30 -14.24
C ALA A 55 -6.20 -6.29 -13.18
N TYR A 56 -4.91 -6.22 -12.90
CA TYR A 56 -4.30 -6.83 -11.72
C TYR A 56 -4.17 -5.76 -10.65
N PHE A 57 -4.58 -6.08 -9.43
CA PHE A 57 -4.55 -5.16 -8.31
C PHE A 57 -3.47 -5.56 -7.33
N ILE A 58 -2.71 -4.58 -6.85
CA ILE A 58 -1.79 -4.78 -5.74
C ILE A 58 -2.01 -3.65 -4.73
N SER A 59 -2.03 -4.02 -3.45
CA SER A 59 -2.19 -3.07 -2.35
C SER A 59 -0.99 -3.21 -1.41
N PRO A 60 0.13 -2.54 -1.71
CA PRO A 60 1.32 -2.69 -0.91
C PRO A 60 1.18 -2.06 0.47
N ASN A 61 1.81 -2.69 1.45
CA ASN A 61 1.93 -2.12 2.78
C ASN A 61 3.02 -1.07 2.81
N GLY A 62 2.79 0.03 3.53
CA GLY A 62 3.86 0.95 3.85
C GLY A 62 5.00 0.19 4.55
N PRO A 63 6.26 0.61 4.35
CA PRO A 63 7.41 -0.17 4.81
C PRO A 63 7.61 -0.19 6.32
N GLU A 64 6.97 0.72 7.04
CA GLU A 64 7.17 0.88 8.47
C GLU A 64 5.89 0.62 9.25
N VAL A 65 6.04 0.10 10.46
CA VAL A 65 4.94 0.01 11.42
C VAL A 65 4.59 1.43 11.86
N CYS A 66 3.30 1.76 11.89
CA CYS A 66 2.83 3.05 12.37
C CYS A 66 2.77 3.03 13.90
N PRO A 67 3.58 3.85 14.61
CA PRO A 67 3.59 3.82 16.07
C PRO A 67 2.25 4.20 16.70
N GLN A 68 1.44 5.01 16.01
CA GLN A 68 0.13 5.44 16.49
C GLN A 68 -0.94 4.36 16.29
N ASN A 69 -0.65 3.35 15.50
CA ASN A 69 -1.52 2.19 15.33
C ASN A 69 -0.67 0.92 15.21
N PRO A 70 -0.08 0.43 16.32
CA PRO A 70 0.85 -0.70 16.28
C PRO A 70 0.19 -2.03 15.98
N PHE A 71 -1.13 -2.11 16.00
CA PHE A 71 -1.88 -3.34 15.78
C PHE A 71 -2.25 -3.52 14.31
N GLY A 72 -1.27 -3.35 13.43
CA GLY A 72 -1.44 -3.59 12.01
C GLY A 72 -1.36 -2.36 11.14
N GLY A 73 -1.35 -1.16 11.73
CA GLY A 73 -1.20 0.08 10.96
C GLY A 73 0.21 0.22 10.39
N ARG A 74 0.29 0.72 9.17
CA ARG A 74 1.53 0.91 8.43
C ARG A 74 1.66 2.36 8.01
N GLN A 75 2.88 2.75 7.68
CA GLN A 75 3.16 4.09 7.19
C GLN A 75 4.21 4.06 6.09
N TRP A 76 4.13 5.03 5.19
CA TRP A 76 5.10 5.21 4.12
C TRP A 76 6.30 6.02 4.60
N PHE A 77 6.07 6.87 5.58
CA PHE A 77 7.07 7.70 6.23
C PHE A 77 6.55 8.10 7.61
N GLY A 78 7.46 8.45 8.51
CA GLY A 78 7.08 8.91 9.85
C GLY A 78 6.52 10.32 9.81
N LEU A 79 5.58 10.59 10.72
CA LEU A 79 5.04 11.93 10.95
C LEU A 79 5.52 12.42 12.30
N ASP A 80 6.05 13.65 12.35
CA ASP A 80 6.37 14.33 13.59
C ASP A 80 5.19 15.24 13.95
N ILE A 81 4.49 14.88 15.00
CA ILE A 81 3.29 15.58 15.43
C ILE A 81 3.68 16.50 16.58
N ASN A 82 3.44 17.80 16.41
CA ASN A 82 3.69 18.80 17.43
C ASN A 82 2.72 18.63 18.62
N ASN A 83 3.04 19.28 19.77
CA ASN A 83 2.21 19.19 20.97
C ASN A 83 0.78 19.73 20.77
N ASP A 84 0.58 20.60 19.80
CA ASP A 84 -0.73 21.16 19.47
C ASP A 84 -1.50 20.31 18.45
N GLY A 85 -0.95 19.17 18.05
CA GLY A 85 -1.59 18.28 17.09
C GLY A 85 -1.27 18.59 15.63
N THR A 86 -0.49 19.63 15.35
CA THR A 86 -0.07 19.93 13.98
C THR A 86 1.10 19.05 13.55
N ILE A 87 1.26 18.88 12.24
CA ILE A 87 2.33 18.04 11.67
C ILE A 87 3.51 18.92 11.30
N ASN A 88 4.71 18.48 11.67
CA ASN A 88 5.94 19.14 11.27
C ASN A 88 6.32 18.66 9.86
N LEU A 89 5.91 19.43 8.86
CA LEU A 89 6.11 19.08 7.46
C LEU A 89 7.59 19.11 7.04
N SER A 90 8.45 19.80 7.78
CA SER A 90 9.86 19.88 7.43
C SER A 90 10.61 18.56 7.58
N LEU A 91 10.03 17.60 8.31
CA LEU A 91 10.63 16.28 8.55
C LEU A 91 10.06 15.19 7.62
N ILE A 92 9.17 15.54 6.70
CA ILE A 92 8.61 14.56 5.78
C ILE A 92 9.50 14.45 4.55
N HIS A 93 9.99 13.25 4.30
CA HIS A 93 10.80 12.91 3.14
C HIS A 93 10.07 11.84 2.34
N ILE A 94 9.72 12.16 1.13
CA ILE A 94 9.02 11.24 0.22
C ILE A 94 9.96 10.84 -0.90
#